data_36f4ecda5e77bbec30c93c932701495d
#
_entry.id   36f4ecda5e77bbec30c93c932701495d
#
_cell.length_a   1.000
_cell.length_b   1.000
_cell.length_c   1.000
_cell.angle_alpha   90.00
_cell.angle_beta   90.00
_cell.angle_gamma   90.00
#
_symmetry.space_group_name_H-M   'P 1'
#
loop_
_entity.id
_entity.type
_entity.pdbx_description
1 polymer ?
#
loop_
_entity_poly.entity_id
_entity_poly.type
_entity_poly.pdbx_seq_one_letter_code
_entity_poly.pdbx_strand_id
1 'polypeptide(L)'
;MDTTVPATDVQRVLPRDEWVKTLPQAIVASCVLLLDAEDRILLLRYAEDEPGAGLWGLPGGMLDHGEDPVGAACRELHEETGIVLDREPRIIGYDHRADVKGTGPVIDFYFHGGRLAPGQTVRRSGEHDQDGLFALADLESTPLATSLPVLTALHRAALTGTVVCLREGLPR
;
A
#
# COMPACT_ATOMS: atom_id res chain seq x y z
N MET A 1 -27.03 49.77 -29.81
CA MET A 1 -26.52 48.42 -29.58
C MET A 1 -25.83 48.44 -28.24
N ASP A 2 -26.54 47.99 -27.22
CA ASP A 2 -26.08 47.94 -25.84
C ASP A 2 -25.33 46.65 -25.63
N THR A 3 -24.00 46.73 -25.50
CA THR A 3 -23.13 45.58 -25.21
C THR A 3 -22.88 45.53 -23.72
N THR A 4 -23.87 45.05 -22.99
CA THR A 4 -23.66 44.71 -21.55
C THR A 4 -22.82 43.44 -21.50
N VAL A 5 -21.53 43.61 -21.17
CA VAL A 5 -20.63 42.50 -20.79
C VAL A 5 -21.17 41.92 -19.48
N PRO A 6 -21.46 40.59 -19.40
CA PRO A 6 -21.90 40.01 -18.15
C PRO A 6 -20.79 40.12 -17.11
N ALA A 7 -21.17 40.56 -15.90
CA ALA A 7 -20.28 40.65 -14.77
C ALA A 7 -19.63 39.27 -14.59
N THR A 8 -18.29 39.24 -14.66
CA THR A 8 -17.47 38.07 -14.32
C THR A 8 -17.86 37.67 -12.90
N ASP A 9 -18.35 36.45 -12.76
CA ASP A 9 -18.61 35.79 -11.51
C ASP A 9 -17.31 35.84 -10.69
N VAL A 10 -17.27 36.75 -9.69
CA VAL A 10 -16.14 36.85 -8.79
C VAL A 10 -16.14 35.57 -8.00
N GLN A 11 -15.33 34.63 -8.44
CA GLN A 11 -15.14 33.35 -7.76
C GLN A 11 -14.79 33.64 -6.29
N ARG A 12 -15.76 33.38 -5.41
CA ARG A 12 -15.63 33.64 -3.98
C ARG A 12 -14.48 32.80 -3.46
N VAL A 13 -13.36 33.42 -3.14
CA VAL A 13 -12.21 32.75 -2.51
C VAL A 13 -12.64 32.31 -1.13
N LEU A 14 -12.81 31.01 -0.95
CA LEU A 14 -13.10 30.42 0.36
C LEU A 14 -11.91 30.60 1.31
N PRO A 15 -12.13 30.83 2.61
CA PRO A 15 -11.10 30.70 3.62
C PRO A 15 -10.40 29.33 3.49
N ARG A 16 -9.11 29.24 3.84
CA ARG A 16 -8.31 28.03 3.63
C ARG A 16 -8.92 26.80 4.30
N ASP A 17 -9.42 26.94 5.51
CA ASP A 17 -10.08 25.87 6.28
C ASP A 17 -11.39 25.36 5.67
N GLU A 18 -12.14 26.24 5.00
CA GLU A 18 -13.32 25.87 4.22
C GLU A 18 -12.92 25.26 2.88
N TRP A 19 -11.94 25.83 2.20
CA TRP A 19 -11.46 25.34 0.91
C TRP A 19 -10.89 23.93 1.02
N VAL A 20 -10.09 23.61 2.05
CA VAL A 20 -9.52 22.29 2.29
C VAL A 20 -10.60 21.21 2.39
N LYS A 21 -11.76 21.52 2.96
CA LYS A 21 -12.90 20.57 3.07
C LYS A 21 -13.54 20.23 1.71
N THR A 22 -13.29 21.04 0.67
CA THR A 22 -13.78 20.79 -0.68
C THR A 22 -12.83 19.93 -1.52
N LEU A 23 -11.62 19.67 -1.04
CA LEU A 23 -10.64 18.84 -1.75
C LEU A 23 -11.01 17.35 -1.66
N PRO A 24 -10.66 16.56 -2.68
CA PRO A 24 -10.77 15.11 -2.60
C PRO A 24 -10.02 14.58 -1.38
N GLN A 25 -10.66 13.69 -0.63
CA GLN A 25 -10.03 12.95 0.46
C GLN A 25 -9.76 11.53 -0.01
N ALA A 26 -8.65 10.95 0.45
CA ALA A 26 -8.29 9.57 0.17
C ALA A 26 -7.84 8.89 1.45
N ILE A 27 -8.14 7.61 1.58
CA ILE A 27 -7.49 6.72 2.54
C ILE A 27 -6.07 6.49 2.03
N VAL A 28 -5.10 6.53 2.93
CA VAL A 28 -3.71 6.23 2.60
C VAL A 28 -3.28 4.99 3.36
N ALA A 29 -2.65 4.06 2.66
CA ALA A 29 -2.11 2.84 3.24
C ALA A 29 -0.65 2.64 2.81
N SER A 30 0.09 1.86 3.57
CA SER A 30 1.49 1.54 3.31
C SER A 30 1.74 0.06 3.52
N CYS A 31 2.39 -0.57 2.54
CA CYS A 31 2.74 -1.99 2.60
C CYS A 31 4.24 -2.18 2.37
N VAL A 32 4.80 -3.23 2.97
CA VAL A 32 6.22 -3.57 2.83
C VAL A 32 6.39 -4.89 2.10
N LEU A 33 7.19 -4.87 1.03
CA LEU A 33 7.66 -6.06 0.35
C LEU A 33 9.02 -6.44 0.92
N LEU A 34 9.10 -7.62 1.54
CA LEU A 34 10.34 -8.26 1.98
C LEU A 34 10.61 -9.47 1.09
N LEU A 35 11.88 -9.66 0.76
CA LEU A 35 12.36 -10.82 -0.01
C LEU A 35 13.26 -11.69 0.86
N ASP A 36 13.30 -12.98 0.56
CA ASP A 36 14.37 -13.85 1.10
C ASP A 36 15.59 -13.92 0.15
N ALA A 37 16.50 -14.84 0.44
CA ALA A 37 17.72 -15.03 -0.37
C ALA A 37 17.42 -15.52 -1.80
N GLU A 38 16.32 -16.22 -1.98
CA GLU A 38 15.84 -16.78 -3.26
C GLU A 38 14.84 -15.87 -4.00
N ASP A 39 14.72 -14.60 -3.61
CA ASP A 39 13.77 -13.61 -4.16
C ASP A 39 12.30 -13.97 -3.94
N ARG A 40 11.95 -14.81 -2.97
CA ARG A 40 10.58 -15.11 -2.62
C ARG A 40 10.01 -14.00 -1.73
N ILE A 41 8.74 -13.70 -1.93
CA ILE A 41 8.02 -12.62 -1.23
C ILE A 41 7.45 -13.15 0.07
N LEU A 42 7.67 -12.44 1.18
CA LEU A 42 6.95 -12.69 2.42
C LEU A 42 5.51 -12.19 2.27
N LEU A 43 4.56 -13.09 2.49
CA LEU A 43 3.14 -12.76 2.59
C LEU A 43 2.58 -13.28 3.93
N LEU A 44 1.54 -12.60 4.40
CA LEU A 44 0.76 -12.96 5.57
C LEU A 44 -0.66 -13.34 5.14
N ARG A 45 -1.26 -14.34 5.77
CA ARG A 45 -2.64 -14.74 5.53
C ARG A 45 -3.54 -14.14 6.59
N TYR A 46 -4.59 -13.43 6.16
CA TYR A 46 -5.59 -12.87 7.05
C TYR A 46 -6.35 -13.98 7.80
N ALA A 47 -6.50 -13.81 9.10
CA ALA A 47 -7.23 -14.70 9.98
C ALA A 47 -8.73 -14.73 9.66
N GLU A 48 -9.45 -15.73 10.20
CA GLU A 48 -10.87 -15.98 9.87
C GLU A 48 -11.79 -14.80 10.23
N ASP A 49 -11.47 -14.07 11.27
CA ASP A 49 -12.27 -12.94 11.76
C ASP A 49 -11.93 -11.60 11.07
N GLU A 50 -10.95 -11.59 10.15
CA GLU A 50 -10.48 -10.37 9.51
C GLU A 50 -11.13 -10.11 8.14
N PRO A 51 -11.28 -8.83 7.73
CA PRO A 51 -11.65 -8.49 6.37
C PRO A 51 -10.63 -9.05 5.36
N GLY A 52 -11.08 -9.98 4.51
CA GLY A 52 -10.16 -10.68 3.59
C GLY A 52 -9.67 -12.02 4.09
N ALA A 53 -10.36 -12.61 5.09
CA ALA A 53 -10.06 -13.92 5.65
C ALA A 53 -9.61 -14.95 4.61
N GLY A 54 -8.48 -15.61 4.87
CA GLY A 54 -7.89 -16.61 4.00
C GLY A 54 -7.11 -16.09 2.79
N LEU A 55 -7.14 -14.77 2.52
CA LEU A 55 -6.33 -14.15 1.46
C LEU A 55 -4.92 -13.84 1.98
N TRP A 56 -3.94 -13.94 1.07
CA TRP A 56 -2.56 -13.59 1.34
C TRP A 56 -2.23 -12.19 0.85
N GLY A 57 -1.61 -11.37 1.70
CA GLY A 57 -1.23 -9.99 1.41
C GLY A 57 0.18 -9.65 1.89
N LEU A 58 0.67 -8.50 1.41
CA LEU A 58 1.88 -7.91 1.98
C LEU A 58 1.57 -7.40 3.40
N PRO A 59 2.52 -7.45 4.34
CA PRO A 59 2.38 -6.75 5.60
C PRO A 59 2.19 -5.24 5.36
N GLY A 60 1.25 -4.64 6.09
CA GLY A 60 0.93 -3.23 5.95
C GLY A 60 -0.53 -2.90 6.24
N GLY A 61 -0.79 -1.62 6.42
CA GLY A 61 -2.10 -1.10 6.78
C GLY A 61 -2.25 0.39 6.53
N MET A 62 -3.30 0.98 7.13
CA MET A 62 -3.62 2.39 6.96
C MET A 62 -2.73 3.25 7.85
N LEU A 63 -2.52 4.50 7.41
CA LEU A 63 -1.81 5.49 8.21
C LEU A 63 -2.64 5.92 9.42
N ASP A 64 -1.99 6.06 10.55
CA ASP A 64 -2.54 6.72 11.72
C ASP A 64 -2.52 8.24 11.56
N HIS A 65 -3.30 8.93 12.41
CA HIS A 65 -3.40 10.39 12.36
C HIS A 65 -2.04 11.06 12.64
N GLY A 66 -1.53 11.82 11.66
CA GLY A 66 -0.25 12.51 11.75
C GLY A 66 0.97 11.66 11.37
N GLU A 67 0.75 10.42 10.96
CA GLU A 67 1.79 9.52 10.48
C GLU A 67 2.11 9.77 9.00
N ASP A 68 3.34 9.54 8.59
CA ASP A 68 3.73 9.53 7.19
C ASP A 68 3.78 8.09 6.63
N PRO A 69 3.80 7.90 5.30
CA PRO A 69 3.76 6.57 4.71
C PRO A 69 4.93 5.66 5.10
N VAL A 70 6.11 6.20 5.40
CA VAL A 70 7.28 5.40 5.83
C VAL A 70 7.10 4.93 7.27
N GLY A 71 6.63 5.83 8.14
CA GLY A 71 6.30 5.51 9.52
C GLY A 71 5.28 4.39 9.60
N ALA A 72 4.15 4.52 8.88
CA ALA A 72 3.11 3.50 8.80
C ALA A 72 3.67 2.15 8.31
N ALA A 73 4.47 2.15 7.25
CA ALA A 73 5.10 0.94 6.73
C ALA A 73 5.96 0.21 7.79
N CYS A 74 6.77 0.97 8.55
CA CYS A 74 7.63 0.41 9.60
C CYS A 74 6.81 -0.09 10.79
N ARG A 75 5.79 0.66 11.23
CA ARG A 75 4.91 0.30 12.35
C ARG A 75 4.15 -0.99 12.03
N GLU A 76 3.43 -1.01 10.91
CA GLU A 76 2.64 -2.16 10.48
C GLU A 76 3.49 -3.41 10.31
N LEU A 77 4.66 -3.29 9.63
CA LEU A 77 5.58 -4.40 9.51
C LEU A 77 5.98 -4.96 10.88
N HIS A 78 6.30 -4.07 11.85
CA HIS A 78 6.68 -4.50 13.19
C HIS A 78 5.49 -5.15 13.93
N GLU A 79 4.32 -4.57 13.87
CA GLU A 79 3.11 -5.07 14.55
C GLU A 79 2.71 -6.44 14.02
N GLU A 80 2.71 -6.60 12.70
CA GLU A 80 2.24 -7.81 12.03
C GLU A 80 3.27 -8.94 11.96
N THR A 81 4.57 -8.63 12.02
CA THR A 81 5.63 -9.63 11.81
C THR A 81 6.67 -9.70 12.94
N GLY A 82 6.72 -8.69 13.80
CA GLY A 82 7.80 -8.51 14.79
C GLY A 82 9.15 -8.11 14.17
N ILE A 83 9.18 -7.83 12.85
CA ILE A 83 10.42 -7.45 12.16
C ILE A 83 10.65 -5.95 12.30
N VAL A 84 11.87 -5.57 12.69
CA VAL A 84 12.34 -4.19 12.69
C VAL A 84 13.38 -4.04 11.60
N LEU A 85 13.23 -3.04 10.75
CA LEU A 85 14.18 -2.76 9.67
C LEU A 85 15.40 -2.02 10.21
N ASP A 86 16.60 -2.43 9.76
CA ASP A 86 17.88 -1.78 10.14
C ASP A 86 18.04 -0.40 9.47
N ARG A 87 17.26 -0.11 8.44
CA ARG A 87 17.28 1.14 7.67
C ARG A 87 15.89 1.44 7.12
N GLU A 88 15.68 2.70 6.78
CA GLU A 88 14.46 3.17 6.15
C GLU A 88 14.15 2.39 4.87
N PRO A 89 12.91 1.89 4.69
CA PRO A 89 12.53 1.15 3.50
C PRO A 89 12.43 2.07 2.28
N ARG A 90 12.80 1.54 1.12
CA ARG A 90 12.81 2.29 -0.14
C ARG A 90 11.45 2.18 -0.83
N ILE A 91 10.87 3.30 -1.26
CA ILE A 91 9.67 3.27 -2.08
C ILE A 91 9.92 2.53 -3.40
N ILE A 92 9.02 1.62 -3.76
CA ILE A 92 9.06 0.84 -5.01
C ILE A 92 7.79 1.02 -5.85
N GLY A 93 6.77 1.66 -5.32
CA GLY A 93 5.57 1.95 -6.10
C GLY A 93 4.48 2.61 -5.28
N TYR A 94 3.44 3.04 -6.00
CA TYR A 94 2.17 3.44 -5.42
C TYR A 94 1.04 2.99 -6.35
N ASP A 95 -0.14 2.76 -5.78
CA ASP A 95 -1.38 2.50 -6.51
C ASP A 95 -2.44 3.53 -6.14
N HIS A 96 -3.11 4.07 -7.13
CA HIS A 96 -4.30 4.88 -6.93
C HIS A 96 -5.53 4.09 -7.36
N ARG A 97 -6.39 3.79 -6.40
CA ARG A 97 -7.69 3.17 -6.63
C ARG A 97 -8.79 4.19 -6.37
N ALA A 98 -9.62 4.46 -7.39
CA ALA A 98 -10.61 5.55 -7.34
C ALA A 98 -11.73 5.29 -6.33
N ASP A 99 -12.07 4.02 -6.12
CA ASP A 99 -13.02 3.60 -5.10
C ASP A 99 -12.75 2.17 -4.67
N VAL A 100 -12.67 1.94 -3.37
CA VAL A 100 -12.49 0.61 -2.80
C VAL A 100 -13.75 0.23 -2.02
N LYS A 101 -14.59 -0.62 -2.61
CA LYS A 101 -15.82 -1.15 -1.99
C LYS A 101 -16.76 -0.05 -1.45
N GLY A 102 -16.82 1.12 -2.11
CA GLY A 102 -17.67 2.23 -1.71
C GLY A 102 -17.12 3.11 -0.58
N THR A 103 -15.84 2.95 -0.21
CA THR A 103 -15.20 3.78 0.82
C THR A 103 -14.51 5.03 0.26
N GLY A 104 -14.51 5.20 -1.06
CA GLY A 104 -13.83 6.26 -1.77
C GLY A 104 -12.41 5.91 -2.19
N PRO A 105 -11.62 6.94 -2.59
CA PRO A 105 -10.27 6.73 -3.10
C PRO A 105 -9.31 6.18 -2.05
N VAL A 106 -8.42 5.28 -2.48
CA VAL A 106 -7.31 4.77 -1.68
C VAL A 106 -6.01 4.98 -2.44
N ILE A 107 -4.98 5.39 -1.73
CA ILE A 107 -3.60 5.48 -2.23
C ILE A 107 -2.76 4.51 -1.40
N ASP A 108 -2.31 3.44 -2.03
CA ASP A 108 -1.40 2.49 -1.41
C ASP A 108 0.05 2.86 -1.77
N PHE A 109 0.91 3.02 -0.77
CA PHE A 109 2.35 3.13 -0.94
C PHE A 109 3.00 1.77 -0.71
N TYR A 110 3.93 1.39 -1.58
CA TYR A 110 4.66 0.14 -1.48
C TYR A 110 6.14 0.40 -1.29
N PHE A 111 6.70 -0.23 -0.26
CA PHE A 111 8.10 -0.09 0.12
C PHE A 111 8.82 -1.42 0.03
N HIS A 112 10.09 -1.39 -0.35
CA HIS A 112 11.00 -2.52 -0.25
C HIS A 112 11.77 -2.42 1.07
N GLY A 113 11.46 -3.31 2.00
CA GLY A 113 12.11 -3.38 3.31
C GLY A 113 13.46 -4.13 3.29
N GLY A 114 13.89 -4.61 2.12
CA GLY A 114 15.14 -5.36 1.98
C GLY A 114 14.93 -6.87 2.01
N ARG A 115 15.96 -7.57 2.47
CA ARG A 115 15.96 -9.05 2.55
C ARG A 115 15.87 -9.52 4.00
N LEU A 116 15.11 -10.58 4.19
CA LEU A 116 15.08 -11.30 5.46
C LEU A 116 16.47 -11.85 5.78
N ALA A 117 16.88 -11.70 7.03
CA ALA A 117 18.10 -12.35 7.50
C ALA A 117 17.94 -13.88 7.51
N PRO A 118 19.01 -14.65 7.28
CA PRO A 118 18.94 -16.10 7.41
C PRO A 118 18.40 -16.52 8.78
N GLY A 119 17.34 -17.32 8.80
CA GLY A 119 16.68 -17.75 10.02
C GLY A 119 15.81 -16.69 10.70
N GLN A 120 15.52 -15.59 10.04
CA GLN A 120 14.58 -14.60 10.54
C GLN A 120 13.21 -15.24 10.78
N THR A 121 12.71 -15.14 12.00
CA THR A 121 11.37 -15.64 12.37
C THR A 121 10.35 -14.52 12.25
N VAL A 122 9.16 -14.88 11.79
CA VAL A 122 7.99 -14.00 11.78
C VAL A 122 7.17 -14.28 13.03
N ARG A 123 6.86 -13.23 13.78
CA ARG A 123 5.97 -13.28 14.93
C ARG A 123 4.67 -12.54 14.56
N ARG A 124 3.72 -13.27 14.03
CA ARG A 124 2.43 -12.72 13.57
C ARG A 124 1.65 -12.03 14.68
N SER A 125 0.89 -10.99 14.31
CA SER A 125 -0.20 -10.42 15.10
C SER A 125 -1.41 -11.38 15.11
N GLY A 126 -2.44 -11.01 15.87
CA GLY A 126 -3.72 -11.75 15.87
C GLY A 126 -4.50 -11.63 14.56
N GLU A 127 -4.18 -10.67 13.72
CA GLU A 127 -4.84 -10.43 12.41
C GLU A 127 -4.45 -11.45 11.35
N HIS A 128 -3.37 -12.20 11.58
CA HIS A 128 -2.81 -13.15 10.62
C HIS A 128 -2.62 -14.53 11.24
N ASP A 129 -3.10 -15.56 10.57
CA ASP A 129 -3.01 -16.95 11.03
C ASP A 129 -1.84 -17.74 10.40
N GLN A 130 -1.31 -17.29 9.26
CA GLN A 130 -0.14 -17.89 8.60
C GLN A 130 0.78 -16.82 8.02
N ASP A 131 2.04 -17.18 7.86
CA ASP A 131 3.05 -16.49 7.08
C ASP A 131 3.71 -17.48 6.11
N GLY A 132 4.21 -16.98 4.98
CA GLY A 132 4.86 -17.81 3.99
C GLY A 132 5.73 -17.02 3.03
N LEU A 133 6.69 -17.74 2.43
CA LEU A 133 7.58 -17.22 1.38
C LEU A 133 7.15 -17.81 0.03
N PHE A 134 6.82 -16.95 -0.91
CA PHE A 134 6.24 -17.34 -2.19
C PHE A 134 7.12 -16.88 -3.36
N ALA A 135 7.49 -17.80 -4.24
CA ALA A 135 7.96 -17.41 -5.55
C ALA A 135 6.79 -16.89 -6.40
N LEU A 136 7.06 -15.99 -7.36
CA LEU A 136 5.98 -15.44 -8.21
C LEU A 136 5.17 -16.52 -8.92
N ALA A 137 5.81 -17.64 -9.30
CA ALA A 137 5.14 -18.76 -9.97
C ALA A 137 4.09 -19.44 -9.08
N ASP A 138 4.27 -19.44 -7.76
CA ASP A 138 3.36 -20.06 -6.81
C ASP A 138 2.10 -19.21 -6.56
N LEU A 139 2.17 -17.93 -6.90
CA LEU A 139 1.10 -16.97 -6.62
C LEU A 139 -0.10 -17.09 -7.58
N GLU A 140 0.05 -17.72 -8.73
CA GLU A 140 -1.07 -17.92 -9.69
C GLU A 140 -2.22 -18.74 -9.11
N SER A 141 -1.92 -19.67 -8.19
CA SER A 141 -2.91 -20.51 -7.52
C SER A 141 -3.21 -20.09 -6.08
N THR A 142 -2.58 -19.03 -5.61
CA THR A 142 -2.73 -18.54 -4.23
C THR A 142 -3.86 -17.50 -4.16
N PRO A 143 -4.80 -17.59 -3.20
CA PRO A 143 -5.80 -16.55 -3.00
C PRO A 143 -5.13 -15.28 -2.45
N LEU A 144 -5.15 -14.21 -3.23
CA LEU A 144 -4.41 -12.99 -2.95
C LEU A 144 -5.32 -11.81 -2.56
N ALA A 145 -4.96 -11.08 -1.51
CA ALA A 145 -5.48 -9.77 -1.19
C ALA A 145 -4.82 -8.68 -2.06
N THR A 146 -3.49 -8.76 -2.21
CA THR A 146 -2.74 -7.94 -3.18
C THR A 146 -2.64 -8.70 -4.49
N SER A 147 -3.22 -8.17 -5.57
CA SER A 147 -3.33 -8.88 -6.85
C SER A 147 -1.97 -9.29 -7.45
N LEU A 148 -1.95 -10.39 -8.20
CA LEU A 148 -0.74 -10.90 -8.85
C LEU A 148 -0.05 -9.87 -9.76
N PRO A 149 -0.76 -9.07 -10.59
CA PRO A 149 -0.12 -8.00 -11.37
C PRO A 149 0.62 -6.98 -10.52
N VAL A 150 0.06 -6.60 -9.37
CA VAL A 150 0.70 -5.69 -8.41
C VAL A 150 1.96 -6.33 -7.84
N LEU A 151 1.85 -7.55 -7.28
CA LEU A 151 3.00 -8.25 -6.71
C LEU A 151 4.13 -8.47 -7.73
N THR A 152 3.81 -8.80 -8.97
CA THR A 152 4.78 -8.95 -10.05
C THR A 152 5.50 -7.63 -10.36
N ALA A 153 4.76 -6.54 -10.45
CA ALA A 153 5.34 -5.22 -10.72
C ALA A 153 6.24 -4.75 -9.57
N LEU A 154 5.79 -4.92 -8.32
CA LEU A 154 6.56 -4.55 -7.12
C LEU A 154 7.81 -5.39 -6.95
N HIS A 155 7.73 -6.71 -7.16
CA HIS A 155 8.87 -7.61 -7.10
C HIS A 155 9.95 -7.19 -8.11
N ARG A 156 9.55 -6.93 -9.36
CA ARG A 156 10.47 -6.41 -10.38
C ARG A 156 11.09 -5.07 -9.97
N ALA A 157 10.28 -4.14 -9.45
CA ALA A 157 10.75 -2.84 -8.98
C ALA A 157 11.74 -2.97 -7.81
N ALA A 158 11.51 -3.91 -6.88
CA ALA A 158 12.43 -4.21 -5.79
C ALA A 158 13.80 -4.66 -6.30
N LEU A 159 13.83 -5.58 -7.27
CA LEU A 159 15.06 -6.15 -7.84
C LEU A 159 15.82 -5.17 -8.75
N THR A 160 15.10 -4.34 -9.52
CA THR A 160 15.72 -3.43 -10.49
C THR A 160 16.03 -2.04 -9.93
N GLY A 161 15.60 -1.74 -8.71
CA GLY A 161 15.79 -0.41 -8.11
C GLY A 161 14.86 0.67 -8.68
N THR A 162 13.80 0.30 -9.42
CA THR A 162 12.86 1.22 -10.04
C THR A 162 11.66 1.50 -9.13
N VAL A 163 10.81 2.46 -9.53
CA VAL A 163 9.52 2.75 -8.91
C VAL A 163 8.43 2.54 -9.94
N VAL A 164 7.36 1.84 -9.58
CA VAL A 164 6.22 1.59 -10.45
C VAL A 164 5.02 2.45 -10.04
N CYS A 165 4.38 3.07 -11.04
CA CYS A 165 3.09 3.73 -10.85
C CYS A 165 2.00 2.76 -11.26
N LEU A 166 1.06 2.51 -10.35
CA LEU A 166 -0.07 1.64 -10.58
C LEU A 166 -1.37 2.48 -10.60
N ARG A 167 -2.37 1.97 -11.27
CA ARG A 167 -3.72 2.46 -11.22
C ARG A 167 -4.68 1.29 -11.26
N GLU A 168 -5.56 1.20 -10.26
CA GLU A 168 -6.51 0.08 -10.11
C GLU A 168 -5.82 -1.29 -10.13
N GLY A 169 -4.64 -1.39 -9.51
CA GLY A 169 -3.86 -2.61 -9.45
C GLY A 169 -3.12 -2.98 -10.75
N LEU A 170 -3.03 -2.07 -11.72
CA LEU A 170 -2.36 -2.33 -13.00
C LEU A 170 -1.22 -1.34 -13.25
N PRO A 171 -0.04 -1.80 -13.69
CA PRO A 171 1.07 -0.94 -14.10
C PRO A 171 0.70 -0.02 -15.26
N ARG A 172 1.25 1.19 -15.21
CA ARG A 172 1.12 2.20 -16.28
C ARG A 172 2.40 2.32 -17.09
#